data_a5fb8598e2902f1adcc70d0dc733aaba
#
_entry.id   a5fb8598e2902f1adcc70d0dc733aaba
#
_cell.length_a   1.000
_cell.length_b   1.000
_cell.length_c   1.000
_cell.angle_alpha   90.00
_cell.angle_beta   90.00
_cell.angle_gamma   90.00
#
_symmetry.space_group_name_H-M   'P 1'
#
loop_
_entity.id
_entity.type
_entity.pdbx_description
1 polymer ?
#
loop_
_entity_poly.entity_id
_entity_poly.type
_entity_poly.pdbx_seq_one_letter_code
_entity_poly.pdbx_strand_id
1 'polypeptide(L)'
;MSETIERALRGILGEDGVGSVEDARLHRDATEAQGLSGIPSAVALPSGTADVAAVVRWCYEHDIGIVPRGGGTGFAGGSVAVDGGVVVDLRRMSRVLAFDPPLWRMHVQAGLRTSEVHRLARENGLLFPPDPGASEQSQIGGNVATNAGGPHAFKYGVTGHWVTGLEAVIPPGEVLSAGGAIRKDVAGYDLKSLLVGSEGT
;
A
#
# COMPACT_ATOMS: atom_id res chain seq x y z
N MET A 1 -17.48 11.44 17.55
CA MET A 1 -16.86 11.52 16.21
C MET A 1 -16.42 10.14 15.71
N SER A 2 -15.66 9.37 16.47
CA SER A 2 -15.22 8.00 16.09
C SER A 2 -16.38 7.05 15.73
N GLU A 3 -17.41 6.91 16.58
CA GLU A 3 -18.59 6.08 16.28
C GLU A 3 -19.33 6.46 14.99
N THR A 4 -19.32 7.73 14.62
CA THR A 4 -19.95 8.20 13.37
C THR A 4 -19.13 7.78 12.16
N ILE A 5 -17.78 7.86 12.26
CA ILE A 5 -16.86 7.43 11.21
C ILE A 5 -16.96 5.92 11.03
N GLU A 6 -16.89 5.13 12.10
CA GLU A 6 -17.01 3.68 12.01
C GLU A 6 -18.34 3.23 11.40
N ARG A 7 -19.45 3.87 11.78
CA ARG A 7 -20.75 3.56 11.17
C ARG A 7 -20.79 3.81 9.68
N ALA A 8 -20.20 4.91 9.22
CA ALA A 8 -20.09 5.21 7.79
C ALA A 8 -19.21 4.18 7.06
N LEU A 9 -18.06 3.83 7.64
CA LEU A 9 -17.19 2.81 7.07
C LEU A 9 -17.86 1.43 7.00
N ARG A 10 -18.66 1.04 8.02
CA ARG A 10 -19.48 -0.19 7.98
C ARG A 10 -20.52 -0.13 6.85
N GLY A 11 -21.12 1.04 6.62
CA GLY A 11 -22.03 1.23 5.49
C GLY A 11 -21.37 1.08 4.13
N ILE A 12 -20.10 1.45 4.01
CA ILE A 12 -19.33 1.38 2.76
C ILE A 12 -18.74 -0.02 2.55
N LEU A 13 -18.13 -0.60 3.57
CA LEU A 13 -17.27 -1.79 3.48
C LEU A 13 -17.91 -3.07 4.03
N GLY A 14 -19.06 -2.96 4.69
CA GLY A 14 -19.65 -4.03 5.48
C GLY A 14 -18.98 -4.21 6.86
N GLU A 15 -19.54 -5.10 7.67
CA GLU A 15 -19.06 -5.32 9.05
C GLU A 15 -17.59 -5.77 9.11
N ASP A 16 -17.19 -6.68 8.23
CA ASP A 16 -15.81 -7.19 8.16
C ASP A 16 -14.80 -6.18 7.59
N GLY A 17 -15.29 -5.07 7.05
CA GLY A 17 -14.48 -4.02 6.44
C GLY A 17 -13.97 -2.97 7.42
N VAL A 18 -14.29 -3.08 8.71
CA VAL A 18 -13.87 -2.14 9.75
C VAL A 18 -13.02 -2.86 10.79
N GLY A 19 -11.82 -2.33 11.02
CA GLY A 19 -10.88 -2.86 12.01
C GLY A 19 -11.05 -2.22 13.37
N SER A 20 -10.36 -2.78 14.39
CA SER A 20 -10.33 -2.21 15.72
C SER A 20 -9.27 -1.12 15.84
N VAL A 21 -9.63 0.02 16.40
CA VAL A 21 -8.68 1.09 16.76
C VAL A 21 -7.76 0.68 17.92
N GLU A 22 -8.12 -0.34 18.68
CA GLU A 22 -7.30 -0.91 19.77
C GLU A 22 -6.17 -1.83 19.28
N ASP A 23 -6.08 -2.09 17.97
CA ASP A 23 -4.98 -2.86 17.40
C ASP A 23 -3.66 -2.08 17.52
N ALA A 24 -2.88 -2.40 18.56
CA ALA A 24 -1.63 -1.72 18.88
C ALA A 24 -0.62 -1.68 17.71
N ARG A 25 -0.74 -2.62 16.75
CA ARG A 25 0.09 -2.62 15.54
C ARG A 25 -0.16 -1.40 14.66
N LEU A 26 -1.35 -0.79 14.73
CA LEU A 26 -1.74 0.37 13.94
C LEU A 26 -1.29 1.70 14.57
N HIS A 27 -0.88 1.69 15.84
CA HIS A 27 -0.50 2.89 16.56
C HIS A 27 0.92 3.35 16.25
N ARG A 28 1.73 2.54 15.61
CA ARG A 28 3.16 2.78 15.39
C ARG A 28 3.68 2.08 14.13
N ASP A 29 4.84 2.48 13.69
CA ASP A 29 5.63 1.80 12.65
C ASP A 29 7.08 1.64 13.11
N ALA A 30 8.05 1.50 12.22
CA ALA A 30 9.45 1.37 12.60
C ALA A 30 10.06 2.65 13.21
N THR A 31 9.33 3.78 13.22
CA THR A 31 9.72 5.00 13.95
C THR A 31 9.40 4.95 15.44
N GLU A 32 8.85 3.86 15.95
CA GLU A 32 8.53 3.69 17.38
C GLU A 32 9.72 4.01 18.30
N ALA A 33 10.90 3.58 17.91
CA ALA A 33 12.14 3.87 18.67
C ALA A 33 12.46 5.37 18.79
N GLN A 34 11.85 6.19 17.92
CA GLN A 34 11.95 7.66 17.92
C GLN A 34 10.78 8.32 18.67
N GLY A 35 9.89 7.53 19.27
CA GLY A 35 8.76 8.01 20.06
C GLY A 35 7.52 8.39 19.24
N LEU A 36 7.49 8.11 17.93
CA LEU A 36 6.32 8.41 17.11
C LEU A 36 5.22 7.36 17.33
N SER A 37 4.04 7.83 17.70
CA SER A 37 2.84 6.99 17.85
C SER A 37 1.59 7.82 17.62
N GLY A 38 0.48 7.15 17.26
CA GLY A 38 -0.82 7.78 17.09
C GLY A 38 -1.94 6.77 17.13
N ILE A 39 -3.14 7.23 17.50
CA ILE A 39 -4.35 6.39 17.57
C ILE A 39 -5.29 6.84 16.46
N PRO A 40 -5.66 5.96 15.52
CA PRO A 40 -6.59 6.30 14.46
C PRO A 40 -8.00 6.58 15.02
N SER A 41 -8.75 7.46 14.37
CA SER A 41 -10.17 7.66 14.67
C SER A 41 -11.04 6.49 14.24
N ALA A 42 -10.63 5.80 13.16
CA ALA A 42 -11.23 4.55 12.69
C ALA A 42 -10.25 3.81 11.77
N VAL A 43 -10.55 2.53 11.49
CA VAL A 43 -9.72 1.65 10.65
C VAL A 43 -10.57 1.06 9.54
N ALA A 44 -10.23 1.36 8.29
CA ALA A 44 -10.83 0.77 7.11
C ALA A 44 -9.97 -0.41 6.61
N LEU A 45 -10.62 -1.53 6.30
CA LEU A 45 -10.02 -2.76 5.80
C LEU A 45 -10.59 -3.09 4.40
N PRO A 46 -10.24 -2.33 3.35
CA PRO A 46 -10.75 -2.56 2.01
C PRO A 46 -10.30 -3.91 1.45
N SER A 47 -11.10 -4.50 0.59
CA SER A 47 -10.84 -5.76 -0.12
C SER A 47 -10.46 -5.57 -1.59
N GLY A 48 -10.62 -4.36 -2.11
CA GLY A 48 -10.33 -4.01 -3.50
C GLY A 48 -10.30 -2.51 -3.74
N THR A 49 -9.94 -2.12 -4.96
CA THR A 49 -9.79 -0.72 -5.37
C THR A 49 -11.09 0.08 -5.22
N ALA A 50 -12.24 -0.54 -5.53
CA ALA A 50 -13.54 0.13 -5.38
C ALA A 50 -13.82 0.52 -3.93
N ASP A 51 -13.47 -0.34 -2.98
CA ASP A 51 -13.61 -0.07 -1.55
C ASP A 51 -12.70 1.11 -1.13
N VAL A 52 -11.44 1.10 -1.58
CA VAL A 52 -10.49 2.20 -1.32
C VAL A 52 -11.04 3.50 -1.88
N ALA A 53 -11.53 3.50 -3.13
CA ALA A 53 -12.10 4.69 -3.77
C ALA A 53 -13.31 5.24 -3.01
N ALA A 54 -14.18 4.37 -2.52
CA ALA A 54 -15.35 4.77 -1.74
C ALA A 54 -14.96 5.38 -0.38
N VAL A 55 -13.98 4.77 0.31
CA VAL A 55 -13.44 5.31 1.58
C VAL A 55 -12.78 6.66 1.37
N VAL A 56 -11.90 6.78 0.35
CA VAL A 56 -11.21 8.05 0.04
C VAL A 56 -12.22 9.15 -0.27
N ARG A 57 -13.24 8.84 -1.09
CA ARG A 57 -14.29 9.82 -1.42
C ARG A 57 -15.04 10.27 -0.19
N TRP A 58 -15.47 9.35 0.64
CA TRP A 58 -16.19 9.69 1.86
C TRP A 58 -15.36 10.54 2.81
N CYS A 59 -14.08 10.18 3.02
CA CYS A 59 -13.18 10.97 3.87
C CYS A 59 -12.95 12.38 3.30
N TYR A 60 -12.76 12.49 1.97
CA TYR A 60 -12.59 13.76 1.30
C TYR A 60 -13.82 14.70 1.47
N GLU A 61 -15.03 14.15 1.29
CA GLU A 61 -16.29 14.90 1.45
C GLU A 61 -16.54 15.35 2.88
N HIS A 62 -15.91 14.73 3.87
CA HIS A 62 -16.10 15.01 5.30
C HIS A 62 -14.87 15.69 5.95
N ASP A 63 -13.87 16.09 5.16
CA ASP A 63 -12.63 16.71 5.63
C ASP A 63 -11.91 15.85 6.71
N ILE A 64 -11.83 14.54 6.48
CA ILE A 64 -11.20 13.58 7.37
C ILE A 64 -9.87 13.12 6.78
N GLY A 65 -8.79 13.26 7.57
CA GLY A 65 -7.46 12.80 7.18
C GLY A 65 -7.42 11.29 6.94
N ILE A 66 -6.62 10.88 5.95
CA ILE A 66 -6.39 9.46 5.59
C ILE A 66 -4.94 9.11 5.84
N VAL A 67 -4.71 7.96 6.43
CA VAL A 67 -3.38 7.39 6.65
C VAL A 67 -3.32 6.03 5.93
N PRO A 68 -2.71 5.95 4.75
CA PRO A 68 -2.54 4.67 4.06
C PRO A 68 -1.56 3.77 4.83
N ARG A 69 -1.88 2.49 4.97
CA ARG A 69 -1.05 1.57 5.72
C ARG A 69 -0.85 0.25 5.01
N GLY A 70 0.41 -0.11 4.82
CA GLY A 70 0.87 -1.44 4.45
C GLY A 70 1.32 -2.23 5.68
N GLY A 71 2.52 -2.79 5.64
CA GLY A 71 3.10 -3.57 6.73
C GLY A 71 3.53 -2.78 7.97
N GLY A 72 3.53 -1.45 7.94
CA GLY A 72 4.02 -0.61 9.04
C GLY A 72 5.50 -0.72 9.30
N THR A 73 6.29 -1.01 8.28
CA THR A 73 7.75 -1.25 8.36
C THR A 73 8.58 -0.05 7.93
N GLY A 74 7.94 1.07 7.58
CA GLY A 74 8.58 2.31 7.18
C GLY A 74 9.24 3.04 8.34
N PHE A 75 10.24 3.90 8.02
CA PHE A 75 11.00 4.69 8.98
C PHE A 75 10.68 6.18 8.94
N ALA A 76 9.68 6.57 8.15
CA ALA A 76 9.30 7.98 7.97
C ALA A 76 8.05 8.40 8.76
N GLY A 77 7.36 7.45 9.40
CA GLY A 77 6.13 7.74 10.15
C GLY A 77 4.88 7.89 9.30
N GLY A 78 4.96 7.74 7.97
CA GLY A 78 3.85 7.95 7.04
C GLY A 78 2.65 7.00 7.24
N SER A 79 2.83 5.92 7.99
CA SER A 79 1.77 4.96 8.32
C SER A 79 1.21 5.11 9.75
N VAL A 80 1.56 6.18 10.46
CA VAL A 80 1.14 6.45 11.85
C VAL A 80 0.11 7.58 11.88
N ALA A 81 -1.04 7.33 12.47
CA ALA A 81 -2.13 8.29 12.59
C ALA A 81 -1.87 9.29 13.76
N VAL A 82 -0.87 10.14 13.62
CA VAL A 82 -0.42 11.07 14.67
C VAL A 82 -1.55 12.02 15.10
N ASP A 83 -2.30 12.52 14.13
CA ASP A 83 -3.42 13.45 14.35
C ASP A 83 -4.79 12.76 14.23
N GLY A 84 -4.84 11.43 14.41
CA GLY A 84 -6.06 10.66 14.21
C GLY A 84 -6.33 10.38 12.71
N GLY A 85 -7.61 10.51 12.29
CA GLY A 85 -8.02 10.21 10.91
C GLY A 85 -8.34 8.73 10.69
N VAL A 86 -8.58 8.35 9.45
CA VAL A 86 -8.88 6.98 9.04
C VAL A 86 -7.63 6.28 8.56
N VAL A 87 -7.22 5.21 9.25
CA VAL A 87 -6.18 4.30 8.73
C VAL A 87 -6.82 3.41 7.67
N VAL A 88 -6.31 3.45 6.45
CA VAL A 88 -6.69 2.55 5.37
C VAL A 88 -5.66 1.42 5.29
N ASP A 89 -5.95 0.31 5.95
CA ASP A 89 -5.05 -0.84 6.05
C ASP A 89 -5.33 -1.84 4.92
N LEU A 90 -4.35 -2.03 4.07
CA LEU A 90 -4.47 -2.80 2.83
C LEU A 90 -4.26 -4.31 3.01
N ARG A 91 -4.16 -4.81 4.26
CA ARG A 91 -3.87 -6.24 4.55
C ARG A 91 -4.82 -7.23 3.88
N ARG A 92 -6.07 -6.85 3.59
CA ARG A 92 -7.06 -7.70 2.90
C ARG A 92 -6.87 -7.73 1.38
N MET A 93 -6.15 -6.76 0.83
CA MET A 93 -5.83 -6.69 -0.60
C MET A 93 -4.55 -7.47 -0.90
N SER A 94 -4.56 -8.79 -0.68
CA SER A 94 -3.36 -9.65 -0.69
C SER A 94 -3.35 -10.70 -1.80
N ARG A 95 -4.15 -10.50 -2.86
CA ARG A 95 -4.24 -11.48 -3.95
C ARG A 95 -3.19 -11.25 -5.04
N VAL A 96 -2.72 -12.34 -5.62
CA VAL A 96 -2.09 -12.35 -6.93
C VAL A 96 -3.19 -12.35 -7.97
N LEU A 97 -3.28 -11.30 -8.79
CA LEU A 97 -4.31 -11.13 -9.80
C LEU A 97 -3.95 -11.82 -11.12
N ALA A 98 -2.65 -11.80 -11.46
CA ALA A 98 -2.11 -12.55 -12.59
C ALA A 98 -0.60 -12.81 -12.36
N PHE A 99 -0.13 -13.96 -12.83
CA PHE A 99 1.29 -14.30 -12.86
C PHE A 99 1.64 -14.96 -14.19
N ASP A 100 2.61 -14.39 -14.87
CA ASP A 100 3.09 -14.85 -16.18
C ASP A 100 4.61 -15.01 -16.11
N PRO A 101 5.11 -16.18 -15.65
CA PRO A 101 6.54 -16.42 -15.50
C PRO A 101 7.33 -16.28 -16.81
N PRO A 102 6.85 -16.75 -17.97
CA PRO A 102 7.56 -16.53 -19.25
C PRO A 102 7.80 -15.06 -19.58
N LEU A 103 6.91 -14.16 -19.17
CA LEU A 103 7.06 -12.71 -19.36
C LEU A 103 7.68 -12.01 -18.15
N TRP A 104 8.08 -12.74 -17.11
CA TRP A 104 8.66 -12.22 -15.87
C TRP A 104 7.78 -11.16 -15.22
N ARG A 105 6.49 -11.42 -15.20
CA ARG A 105 5.49 -10.43 -14.81
C ARG A 105 4.50 -10.98 -13.81
N MET A 106 4.24 -10.19 -12.77
CA MET A 106 3.22 -10.48 -11.76
C MET A 106 2.35 -9.23 -11.54
N HIS A 107 1.03 -9.41 -11.53
CA HIS A 107 0.07 -8.38 -11.15
C HIS A 107 -0.50 -8.76 -9.78
N VAL A 108 -0.33 -7.89 -8.81
CA VAL A 108 -0.66 -8.16 -7.40
C VAL A 108 -1.42 -7.01 -6.78
N GLN A 109 -2.20 -7.30 -5.77
CA GLN A 109 -2.78 -6.27 -4.91
C GLN A 109 -1.74 -5.68 -3.95
N ALA A 110 -1.95 -4.44 -3.55
CA ALA A 110 -1.00 -3.64 -2.77
C ALA A 110 -0.64 -4.24 -1.40
N GLY A 111 -1.57 -4.98 -0.77
CA GLY A 111 -1.37 -5.63 0.53
C GLY A 111 -0.68 -7.00 0.46
N LEU A 112 -0.27 -7.48 -0.72
CA LEU A 112 0.49 -8.73 -0.82
C LEU A 112 1.86 -8.56 -0.17
N ARG A 113 2.28 -9.52 0.66
CA ARG A 113 3.58 -9.48 1.33
C ARG A 113 4.72 -9.65 0.32
N THR A 114 5.82 -8.95 0.57
CA THR A 114 7.03 -9.04 -0.26
C THR A 114 7.61 -10.45 -0.26
N SER A 115 7.61 -11.13 0.90
CA SER A 115 8.05 -12.52 1.02
C SER A 115 7.28 -13.48 0.12
N GLU A 116 5.98 -13.23 -0.08
CA GLU A 116 5.13 -14.04 -0.95
C GLU A 116 5.51 -13.84 -2.43
N VAL A 117 5.79 -12.61 -2.85
CA VAL A 117 6.32 -12.34 -4.20
C VAL A 117 7.66 -13.02 -4.41
N HIS A 118 8.55 -12.97 -3.42
CA HIS A 118 9.84 -13.69 -3.47
C HIS A 118 9.65 -15.19 -3.57
N ARG A 119 8.72 -15.77 -2.79
CA ARG A 119 8.41 -17.21 -2.81
C ARG A 119 7.94 -17.63 -4.20
N LEU A 120 6.92 -16.95 -4.73
CA LEU A 120 6.35 -17.27 -6.03
C LEU A 120 7.36 -17.12 -7.17
N ALA A 121 8.19 -16.07 -7.14
CA ALA A 121 9.24 -15.88 -8.12
C ALA A 121 10.23 -17.07 -8.09
N ARG A 122 10.76 -17.43 -6.91
CA ARG A 122 11.72 -18.54 -6.76
C ARG A 122 11.15 -19.89 -7.20
N GLU A 123 9.91 -20.20 -6.89
CA GLU A 123 9.23 -21.42 -7.32
C GLU A 123 9.13 -21.55 -8.85
N ASN A 124 9.23 -20.42 -9.56
CA ASN A 124 9.19 -20.38 -11.02
C ASN A 124 10.57 -20.07 -11.65
N GLY A 125 11.66 -20.23 -10.89
CA GLY A 125 13.03 -19.98 -11.39
C GLY A 125 13.35 -18.50 -11.64
N LEU A 126 12.58 -17.59 -11.04
CA LEU A 126 12.72 -16.15 -11.17
C LEU A 126 13.23 -15.51 -9.88
N LEU A 127 13.70 -14.27 -9.99
CA LEU A 127 14.10 -13.44 -8.87
C LEU A 127 13.34 -12.10 -8.92
N PHE A 128 12.72 -11.72 -7.80
CA PHE A 128 12.30 -10.34 -7.56
C PHE A 128 13.38 -9.67 -6.70
N PRO A 129 14.23 -8.78 -7.29
CA PRO A 129 15.42 -8.28 -6.62
C PRO A 129 15.21 -7.33 -5.45
N PRO A 130 14.16 -6.48 -5.38
CA PRO A 130 13.91 -5.67 -4.19
C PRO A 130 13.79 -6.53 -2.94
N ASP A 131 14.63 -6.28 -1.96
CA ASP A 131 14.77 -7.09 -0.75
C ASP A 131 14.82 -6.18 0.49
N PRO A 132 13.70 -5.51 0.83
CA PRO A 132 13.64 -4.72 2.06
C PRO A 132 13.83 -5.60 3.29
N GLY A 133 14.56 -5.11 4.31
CA GLY A 133 14.91 -5.88 5.49
C GLY A 133 13.74 -6.49 6.27
N ALA A 134 12.53 -5.96 6.07
CA ALA A 134 11.29 -6.45 6.68
C ALA A 134 10.39 -7.21 5.70
N SER A 135 10.93 -7.96 4.74
CA SER A 135 10.18 -8.60 3.65
C SER A 135 9.03 -9.51 4.12
N GLU A 136 9.13 -10.10 5.31
CA GLU A 136 8.06 -10.91 5.91
C GLU A 136 6.84 -10.10 6.36
N GLN A 137 7.00 -8.80 6.60
CA GLN A 137 5.94 -7.90 7.08
C GLN A 137 5.57 -6.85 6.03
N SER A 138 6.54 -6.39 5.25
CA SER A 138 6.32 -5.37 4.23
C SER A 138 5.37 -5.87 3.15
N GLN A 139 4.60 -4.93 2.60
CA GLN A 139 3.63 -5.18 1.53
C GLN A 139 4.05 -4.43 0.27
N ILE A 140 3.71 -4.96 -0.90
CA ILE A 140 4.16 -4.43 -2.19
C ILE A 140 3.73 -2.96 -2.38
N GLY A 141 2.51 -2.60 -2.01
CA GLY A 141 2.06 -1.20 -2.08
C GLY A 141 2.90 -0.26 -1.22
N GLY A 142 3.29 -0.69 -0.01
CA GLY A 142 4.20 0.06 0.85
C GLY A 142 5.60 0.17 0.24
N ASN A 143 6.12 -0.90 -0.36
CA ASN A 143 7.42 -0.86 -1.04
C ASN A 143 7.41 0.10 -2.23
N VAL A 144 6.30 0.18 -2.96
CA VAL A 144 6.10 1.14 -4.06
C VAL A 144 6.03 2.56 -3.51
N ALA A 145 5.20 2.78 -2.48
CA ALA A 145 5.01 4.10 -1.88
C ALA A 145 6.32 4.69 -1.33
N THR A 146 7.17 3.87 -0.70
CA THR A 146 8.45 4.30 -0.15
C THR A 146 9.62 4.15 -1.13
N ASN A 147 9.38 3.60 -2.31
CA ASN A 147 10.43 3.18 -3.25
C ASN A 147 11.51 2.35 -2.56
N ALA A 148 11.09 1.34 -1.81
CA ALA A 148 11.93 0.59 -0.91
C ALA A 148 13.16 -0.03 -1.61
N GLY A 149 14.30 0.07 -0.95
CA GLY A 149 15.55 -0.56 -1.37
C GLY A 149 15.76 -1.92 -0.70
N GLY A 150 16.98 -2.12 -0.20
CA GLY A 150 17.41 -3.33 0.49
C GLY A 150 18.88 -3.64 0.15
N PRO A 151 19.46 -4.71 0.69
CA PRO A 151 20.85 -5.08 0.46
C PRO A 151 21.23 -5.26 -1.02
N HIS A 152 20.27 -5.68 -1.84
CA HIS A 152 20.48 -5.91 -3.26
C HIS A 152 20.33 -4.64 -4.11
N ALA A 153 19.90 -3.51 -3.54
CA ALA A 153 19.59 -2.28 -4.29
C ALA A 153 20.80 -1.68 -4.99
N PHE A 154 22.02 -1.85 -4.44
CA PHE A 154 23.25 -1.38 -5.09
C PHE A 154 23.42 -1.99 -6.49
N LYS A 155 23.09 -3.29 -6.66
CA LYS A 155 23.26 -3.99 -7.94
C LYS A 155 22.02 -3.90 -8.83
N TYR A 156 20.83 -4.04 -8.24
CA TYR A 156 19.59 -4.26 -8.99
C TYR A 156 18.65 -3.05 -8.97
N GLY A 157 18.99 -2.02 -8.21
CA GLY A 157 18.12 -0.86 -8.01
C GLY A 157 17.05 -1.09 -6.96
N VAL A 158 16.21 -0.08 -6.79
CA VAL A 158 15.11 -0.03 -5.83
C VAL A 158 13.80 -0.54 -6.45
N THR A 159 12.75 -0.62 -5.66
CA THR A 159 11.42 -1.15 -6.07
C THR A 159 10.92 -0.54 -7.39
N GLY A 160 11.06 0.79 -7.57
CA GLY A 160 10.57 1.49 -8.75
C GLY A 160 11.13 0.99 -10.08
N HIS A 161 12.34 0.45 -10.10
CA HIS A 161 12.93 -0.14 -11.30
C HIS A 161 12.21 -1.42 -11.76
N TRP A 162 11.41 -2.04 -10.89
CA TRP A 162 10.71 -3.30 -11.11
C TRP A 162 9.21 -3.12 -11.28
N VAL A 163 8.70 -1.90 -11.09
CA VAL A 163 7.29 -1.55 -11.31
C VAL A 163 7.10 -1.06 -12.73
N THR A 164 6.31 -1.79 -13.51
CA THR A 164 5.98 -1.42 -14.91
C THR A 164 4.66 -0.67 -15.00
N GLY A 165 3.76 -0.87 -14.03
CA GLY A 165 2.50 -0.16 -13.94
C GLY A 165 1.93 -0.28 -12.55
N LEU A 166 1.04 0.64 -12.20
CA LEU A 166 0.32 0.65 -10.93
C LEU A 166 -1.08 1.24 -11.11
N GLU A 167 -1.94 0.89 -10.17
CA GLU A 167 -3.24 1.50 -9.96
C GLU A 167 -3.21 2.22 -8.61
N ALA A 168 -3.63 3.47 -8.58
CA ALA A 168 -3.71 4.30 -7.39
C ALA A 168 -5.10 4.90 -7.25
N VAL A 169 -5.52 5.16 -6.02
CA VAL A 169 -6.71 5.95 -5.73
C VAL A 169 -6.25 7.32 -5.26
N ILE A 170 -6.66 8.35 -5.96
CA ILE A 170 -6.35 9.75 -5.65
C ILE A 170 -7.61 10.51 -5.23
N PRO A 171 -7.48 11.62 -4.46
CA PRO A 171 -8.62 12.46 -4.15
C PRO A 171 -9.34 12.97 -5.42
N PRO A 172 -10.66 13.09 -5.39
CA PRO A 172 -11.60 12.74 -4.32
C PRO A 172 -12.07 11.27 -4.30
N GLY A 173 -11.29 10.29 -4.68
CA GLY A 173 -11.64 8.88 -4.79
C GLY A 173 -11.68 8.41 -6.24
N GLU A 174 -10.87 9.02 -7.10
CA GLU A 174 -10.69 8.61 -8.49
C GLU A 174 -9.62 7.52 -8.60
N VAL A 175 -9.86 6.58 -9.53
CA VAL A 175 -8.92 5.51 -9.82
C VAL A 175 -8.02 5.93 -10.99
N LEU A 176 -6.74 6.02 -10.73
CA LEU A 176 -5.72 6.34 -11.71
C LEU A 176 -4.91 5.08 -12.05
N SER A 177 -4.85 4.71 -13.34
CA SER A 177 -3.93 3.69 -13.85
C SER A 177 -2.75 4.36 -14.54
N ALA A 178 -1.53 4.00 -14.14
CA ALA A 178 -0.30 4.56 -14.68
C ALA A 178 0.67 3.45 -15.10
N GLY A 179 1.26 3.58 -16.29
CA GLY A 179 2.08 2.54 -16.90
C GLY A 179 1.25 1.35 -17.38
N GLY A 180 1.84 0.17 -17.44
CA GLY A 180 1.16 -1.02 -17.92
C GLY A 180 2.00 -2.29 -17.83
N ALA A 181 1.48 -3.35 -18.42
CA ALA A 181 2.13 -4.65 -18.44
C ALA A 181 3.26 -4.74 -19.50
N ILE A 182 3.89 -3.63 -19.83
CA ILE A 182 4.95 -3.51 -20.82
C ILE A 182 6.21 -2.91 -20.18
N ARG A 183 7.39 -3.42 -20.58
CA ARG A 183 8.66 -2.98 -20.01
C ARG A 183 9.18 -1.67 -20.62
N LYS A 184 8.80 -1.40 -21.87
CA LYS A 184 9.17 -0.16 -22.58
C LYS A 184 7.90 0.63 -22.85
N ASP A 185 7.77 1.76 -22.20
CA ASP A 185 6.74 2.77 -22.44
C ASP A 185 7.43 4.12 -22.60
N VAL A 186 7.21 4.77 -23.76
CA VAL A 186 7.87 6.03 -24.12
C VAL A 186 6.86 7.11 -24.52
N ALA A 187 5.57 6.83 -24.39
CA ALA A 187 4.50 7.73 -24.77
C ALA A 187 3.94 8.49 -23.57
N GLY A 188 3.93 9.81 -23.64
CA GLY A 188 3.35 10.67 -22.61
C GLY A 188 4.23 10.87 -21.37
N TYR A 189 3.62 11.36 -20.29
CA TYR A 189 4.28 11.57 -19.00
C TYR A 189 4.34 10.27 -18.20
N ASP A 190 5.45 10.06 -17.51
CA ASP A 190 5.61 8.91 -16.59
C ASP A 190 4.98 9.19 -15.24
N LEU A 191 3.66 9.11 -15.16
CA LEU A 191 2.89 9.27 -13.91
C LEU A 191 3.20 8.15 -12.90
N LYS A 192 3.58 6.97 -13.37
CA LYS A 192 4.01 5.88 -12.51
C LYS A 192 5.20 6.29 -11.65
N SER A 193 6.23 6.86 -12.26
CA SER A 193 7.42 7.32 -11.53
C SER A 193 7.15 8.52 -10.62
N LEU A 194 6.11 9.30 -10.87
CA LEU A 194 5.64 10.34 -9.96
C LEU A 194 5.07 9.75 -8.65
N LEU A 195 4.32 8.64 -8.77
CA LEU A 195 3.67 7.99 -7.62
C LEU A 195 4.61 7.07 -6.84
N VAL A 196 5.62 6.48 -7.49
CA VAL A 196 6.63 5.66 -6.82
C VAL A 196 7.50 6.55 -5.93
N GLY A 197 7.56 6.24 -4.63
CA GLY A 197 8.28 7.04 -3.65
C GLY A 197 7.48 8.25 -3.12
N SER A 198 6.17 8.32 -3.40
CA SER A 198 5.30 9.38 -2.91
C SER A 198 4.90 9.25 -1.43
N GLU A 199 5.26 8.16 -0.77
CA GLU A 199 4.84 7.79 0.61
C GLU A 199 3.32 7.64 0.75
N GLY A 200 2.58 7.62 -0.36
CA GLY A 200 1.11 7.54 -0.37
C GLY A 200 0.40 8.87 -0.13
N THR A 201 1.11 10.00 -0.36
CA THR A 201 0.57 11.35 -0.21
C THR A 201 0.05 11.92 -1.54
#